data_43a8641361b0ee1aa21fd0b119fbedc9
#
_entry.id   43a8641361b0ee1aa21fd0b119fbedc9
#
_cell.length_a   1.000
_cell.length_b   1.000
_cell.length_c   1.000
_cell.angle_alpha   90.00
_cell.angle_beta   90.00
_cell.angle_gamma   90.00
#
_symmetry.space_group_name_H-M   'P 1'
#
loop_
_entity.id
_entity.type
_entity.pdbx_description
1 polymer ?
#
loop_
_entity_poly.entity_id
_entity_poly.type
_entity_poly.pdbx_seq_one_letter_code
_entity_poly.pdbx_strand_id
1 'polypeptide(L)'
;MIVQKAYDFIYHNLAIMNGKEEYNILKECYEVYGKYDYKDKIILDIGADFGLSPKFFVDHGAKKVIAYSPMKQKRQFKDPRIEWNRKYWKGEEINADFLKIDCEGCEYYRPINFYLNNYPEAIIAIHDLGNEEFHEYFDTLWKRGANLIYHNGNEYVFYWNRGGMLND
;
A
#
# COMPACT_ATOMS: atom_id res chain seq x y z
N MET A 1 15.92 -0.67 -18.24
CA MET A 1 16.78 0.55 -18.29
C MET A 1 16.09 1.76 -18.95
N ILE A 2 15.41 1.64 -20.08
CA ILE A 2 14.68 2.77 -20.73
C ILE A 2 13.44 3.17 -19.92
N VAL A 3 12.67 2.20 -19.44
CA VAL A 3 11.47 2.41 -18.63
C VAL A 3 11.81 3.16 -17.33
N GLN A 4 12.85 2.75 -16.62
CA GLN A 4 13.30 3.42 -15.38
C GLN A 4 13.64 4.89 -15.62
N LYS A 5 14.39 5.22 -16.69
CA LYS A 5 14.73 6.61 -17.03
C LYS A 5 13.54 7.46 -17.41
N ALA A 6 12.53 6.88 -18.08
CA ALA A 6 11.29 7.59 -18.41
C ALA A 6 10.48 7.90 -17.14
N TYR A 7 10.45 6.98 -16.20
CA TYR A 7 9.84 7.17 -14.89
C TYR A 7 10.56 8.27 -14.10
N ASP A 8 11.89 8.20 -13.96
CA ASP A 8 12.69 9.19 -13.26
C ASP A 8 12.47 10.60 -13.84
N PHE A 9 12.33 10.72 -15.17
CA PHE A 9 12.03 11.98 -15.84
C PHE A 9 10.62 12.51 -15.54
N ILE A 10 9.60 11.63 -15.62
CA ILE A 10 8.21 12.00 -15.34
C ILE A 10 8.06 12.43 -13.89
N TYR A 11 8.67 11.67 -12.96
CA TYR A 11 8.57 11.95 -11.53
C TYR A 11 9.37 13.16 -11.08
N HIS A 12 10.54 13.38 -11.66
CA HIS A 12 11.31 14.60 -11.41
C HIS A 12 10.50 15.84 -11.81
N ASN A 13 9.81 15.80 -12.95
CA ASN A 13 8.96 16.91 -13.38
C ASN A 13 7.68 17.05 -12.53
N LEU A 14 7.07 15.95 -12.07
CA LEU A 14 5.95 15.98 -11.13
C LEU A 14 6.37 16.55 -9.77
N ALA A 15 7.55 16.21 -9.26
CA ALA A 15 8.10 16.76 -8.04
C ALA A 15 8.32 18.29 -8.12
N ILE A 16 8.77 18.78 -9.27
CA ILE A 16 8.92 20.23 -9.52
C ILE A 16 7.54 20.91 -9.55
N MET A 17 6.50 20.23 -10.08
CA MET A 17 5.17 20.81 -10.25
C MET A 17 4.29 20.75 -9.00
N ASN A 18 4.46 19.75 -8.13
CA ASN A 18 3.49 19.42 -7.06
C ASN A 18 4.07 19.41 -5.64
N GLY A 19 5.38 19.59 -5.49
CA GLY A 19 6.04 19.72 -4.21
C GLY A 19 6.65 18.42 -3.66
N LYS A 20 7.42 18.61 -2.58
CA LYS A 20 8.27 17.57 -1.96
C LYS A 20 7.50 16.35 -1.44
N GLU A 21 6.27 16.54 -0.99
CA GLU A 21 5.43 15.49 -0.41
C GLU A 21 5.00 14.46 -1.47
N GLU A 22 4.50 14.91 -2.61
CA GLU A 22 4.12 14.02 -3.72
C GLU A 22 5.32 13.24 -4.26
N TYR A 23 6.49 13.86 -4.29
CA TYR A 23 7.74 13.19 -4.68
C TYR A 23 8.09 12.05 -3.72
N ASN A 24 7.99 12.27 -2.41
CA ASN A 24 8.32 11.26 -1.41
C ASN A 24 7.37 10.06 -1.52
N ILE A 25 6.06 10.28 -1.63
CA ILE A 25 5.06 9.22 -1.78
C ILE A 25 5.30 8.43 -3.09
N LEU A 26 5.62 9.12 -4.18
CA LEU A 26 5.96 8.46 -5.44
C LEU A 26 7.22 7.62 -5.34
N LYS A 27 8.26 8.15 -4.73
CA LYS A 27 9.51 7.42 -4.50
C LYS A 27 9.23 6.14 -3.71
N GLU A 28 8.46 6.24 -2.65
CA GLU A 28 8.04 5.10 -1.84
C GLU A 28 7.25 4.08 -2.69
N CYS A 29 6.27 4.52 -3.48
CA CYS A 29 5.53 3.63 -4.38
C CYS A 29 6.47 2.79 -5.27
N TYR A 30 7.55 3.38 -5.79
CA TYR A 30 8.50 2.64 -6.63
C TYR A 30 9.45 1.76 -5.83
N GLU A 31 9.97 2.26 -4.72
CA GLU A 31 10.96 1.53 -3.92
C GLU A 31 10.33 0.39 -3.13
N VAL A 32 9.11 0.59 -2.65
CA VAL A 32 8.40 -0.37 -1.79
C VAL A 32 7.46 -1.25 -2.63
N TYR A 33 6.56 -0.64 -3.42
CA TYR A 33 5.50 -1.36 -4.12
C TYR A 33 5.93 -1.85 -5.52
N GLY A 34 6.90 -1.20 -6.18
CA GLY A 34 7.30 -1.49 -7.56
C GLY A 34 7.89 -2.87 -7.83
N LYS A 35 8.07 -3.69 -6.80
CA LYS A 35 8.68 -5.03 -6.89
C LYS A 35 7.66 -6.15 -7.08
N TYR A 36 6.36 -5.85 -6.99
CA TYR A 36 5.30 -6.85 -6.97
C TYR A 36 4.42 -6.80 -8.21
N ASP A 37 3.76 -7.91 -8.50
CA ASP A 37 2.86 -8.01 -9.66
C ASP A 37 1.43 -7.65 -9.25
N TYR A 38 0.86 -6.67 -9.94
CA TYR A 38 -0.51 -6.18 -9.73
C TYR A 38 -1.44 -6.50 -10.90
N LYS A 39 -0.90 -7.14 -11.95
CA LYS A 39 -1.64 -7.39 -13.18
C LYS A 39 -2.91 -8.19 -12.91
N ASP A 40 -4.02 -7.69 -13.44
CA ASP A 40 -5.37 -8.27 -13.38
C ASP A 40 -5.96 -8.42 -11.96
N LYS A 41 -5.28 -7.90 -10.91
CA LYS A 41 -5.72 -7.98 -9.51
C LYS A 41 -6.72 -6.88 -9.15
N ILE A 42 -7.61 -7.20 -8.23
CA ILE A 42 -8.41 -6.22 -7.46
C ILE A 42 -7.59 -5.87 -6.22
N ILE A 43 -7.31 -4.58 -6.03
CA ILE A 43 -6.50 -4.07 -4.93
C ILE A 43 -7.39 -3.29 -3.97
N LEU A 44 -7.26 -3.58 -2.68
CA LEU A 44 -7.76 -2.73 -1.61
C LEU A 44 -6.61 -1.84 -1.11
N ASP A 45 -6.75 -0.53 -1.29
CA ASP A 45 -5.75 0.48 -0.88
C ASP A 45 -6.31 1.33 0.25
N ILE A 46 -5.86 1.05 1.48
CA ILE A 46 -6.25 1.76 2.70
C ILE A 46 -5.13 2.73 3.06
N GLY A 47 -5.48 4.03 3.16
CA GLY A 47 -4.51 5.11 3.25
C GLY A 47 -4.02 5.57 1.87
N ALA A 48 -4.97 5.75 0.96
CA ALA A 48 -4.70 6.13 -0.43
C ALA A 48 -4.39 7.63 -0.63
N ASP A 49 -4.26 8.39 0.45
CA ASP A 49 -4.01 9.83 0.50
C ASP A 49 -4.88 10.62 -0.48
N PHE A 50 -4.27 11.27 -1.47
CA PHE A 50 -4.96 12.01 -2.53
C PHE A 50 -4.94 11.29 -3.89
N GLY A 51 -4.52 10.01 -3.95
CA GLY A 51 -4.70 9.12 -5.10
C GLY A 51 -3.43 8.68 -5.83
N LEU A 52 -2.23 8.91 -5.28
CA LEU A 52 -0.95 8.48 -5.88
C LEU A 52 -0.81 6.97 -5.92
N SER A 53 -0.97 6.28 -4.76
CA SER A 53 -0.86 4.83 -4.70
C SER A 53 -1.93 4.11 -5.54
N PRO A 54 -3.23 4.49 -5.54
CA PRO A 54 -4.19 3.90 -6.46
C PRO A 54 -3.83 4.08 -7.94
N LYS A 55 -3.32 5.27 -8.30
CA LYS A 55 -2.89 5.54 -9.68
C LYS A 55 -1.67 4.68 -10.05
N PHE A 56 -0.71 4.55 -9.14
CA PHE A 56 0.42 3.63 -9.32
C PHE A 56 -0.04 2.20 -9.61
N PHE A 57 -0.97 1.65 -8.83
CA PHE A 57 -1.46 0.28 -9.02
C PHE A 57 -2.15 0.09 -10.38
N VAL A 58 -3.01 1.03 -10.80
CA VAL A 58 -3.66 0.91 -12.12
C VAL A 58 -2.68 1.06 -13.28
N ASP A 59 -1.63 1.87 -13.13
CA ASP A 59 -0.56 2.01 -14.12
C ASP A 59 0.30 0.74 -14.21
N HIS A 60 0.36 -0.06 -13.13
CA HIS A 60 1.03 -1.36 -13.07
C HIS A 60 0.10 -2.55 -13.33
N GLY A 61 -1.04 -2.30 -13.98
CA GLY A 61 -1.91 -3.34 -14.51
C GLY A 61 -3.03 -3.83 -13.60
N ALA A 62 -3.27 -3.19 -12.45
CA ALA A 62 -4.40 -3.54 -11.61
C ALA A 62 -5.72 -3.44 -12.39
N LYS A 63 -6.56 -4.47 -12.25
CA LYS A 63 -7.90 -4.52 -12.85
C LYS A 63 -8.83 -3.48 -12.21
N LYS A 64 -8.72 -3.33 -10.90
CA LYS A 64 -9.50 -2.38 -10.10
C LYS A 64 -8.75 -2.03 -8.81
N VAL A 65 -8.90 -0.80 -8.36
CA VAL A 65 -8.44 -0.38 -7.02
C VAL A 65 -9.63 0.17 -6.24
N ILE A 66 -9.86 -0.36 -5.04
CA ILE A 66 -10.84 0.14 -4.08
C ILE A 66 -10.05 0.94 -3.04
N ALA A 67 -10.12 2.26 -3.16
CA ALA A 67 -9.29 3.18 -2.39
C ALA A 67 -10.07 3.83 -1.24
N TYR A 68 -9.46 3.85 -0.06
CA TYR A 68 -9.97 4.52 1.14
C TYR A 68 -9.04 5.63 1.57
N SER A 69 -9.56 6.86 1.60
CA SER A 69 -8.91 8.02 2.19
C SER A 69 -9.94 9.08 2.54
N PRO A 70 -9.83 9.80 3.67
CA PRO A 70 -10.66 10.95 3.98
C PRO A 70 -10.35 12.13 3.05
N MET A 71 -9.19 12.13 2.42
CA MET A 71 -8.72 13.20 1.53
C MET A 71 -9.47 13.21 0.20
N LYS A 72 -9.43 14.33 -0.48
CA LYS A 72 -9.99 14.45 -1.83
C LYS A 72 -8.98 14.00 -2.87
N GLN A 73 -9.37 13.02 -3.68
CA GLN A 73 -8.55 12.58 -4.82
C GLN A 73 -8.24 13.74 -5.76
N LYS A 74 -6.97 13.96 -6.07
CA LYS A 74 -6.55 14.99 -7.05
C LYS A 74 -6.97 14.58 -8.46
N ARG A 75 -7.32 15.58 -9.29
CA ARG A 75 -7.86 15.36 -10.63
C ARG A 75 -6.91 14.54 -11.52
N GLN A 76 -5.60 14.78 -11.43
CA GLN A 76 -4.58 14.11 -12.23
C GLN A 76 -4.44 12.60 -11.92
N PHE A 77 -4.90 12.13 -10.76
CA PHE A 77 -4.83 10.73 -10.35
C PHE A 77 -6.13 9.96 -10.56
N LYS A 78 -7.16 10.60 -11.12
CA LYS A 78 -8.44 9.93 -11.41
C LYS A 78 -8.28 8.94 -12.57
N ASP A 79 -8.81 7.74 -12.35
CA ASP A 79 -8.89 6.67 -13.35
C ASP A 79 -10.23 5.94 -13.12
N PRO A 80 -10.96 5.52 -14.18
CA PRO A 80 -12.25 4.82 -14.02
C PRO A 80 -12.14 3.48 -13.29
N ARG A 81 -10.95 2.89 -13.21
CA ARG A 81 -10.69 1.66 -12.45
C ARG A 81 -10.54 1.91 -10.94
N ILE A 82 -10.45 3.18 -10.50
CA ILE A 82 -10.32 3.55 -9.10
C ILE A 82 -11.69 3.87 -8.52
N GLU A 83 -12.17 3.01 -7.64
CA GLU A 83 -13.33 3.27 -6.78
C GLU A 83 -12.88 4.05 -5.55
N TRP A 84 -13.22 5.33 -5.50
CA TRP A 84 -12.76 6.23 -4.44
C TRP A 84 -13.76 6.35 -3.31
N ASN A 85 -13.40 5.82 -2.11
CA ASN A 85 -14.17 5.96 -0.87
C ASN A 85 -13.59 7.10 -0.03
N ARG A 86 -14.22 8.29 -0.09
CA ARG A 86 -13.78 9.47 0.66
C ARG A 86 -14.19 9.37 2.13
N LYS A 87 -13.63 8.42 2.85
CA LYS A 87 -13.84 8.18 4.28
C LYS A 87 -12.68 7.39 4.87
N TYR A 88 -12.57 7.41 6.19
CA TYR A 88 -11.71 6.43 6.89
C TYR A 88 -12.28 5.02 6.70
N TRP A 89 -11.42 4.07 6.44
CA TRP A 89 -11.77 2.66 6.55
C TRP A 89 -11.93 2.30 8.03
N LYS A 90 -12.93 1.50 8.37
CA LYS A 90 -13.30 1.16 9.75
C LYS A 90 -13.27 -0.35 10.01
N GLY A 91 -12.45 -1.07 9.25
CA GLY A 91 -12.32 -2.51 9.40
C GLY A 91 -13.37 -3.30 8.62
N GLU A 92 -13.99 -2.70 7.58
CA GLU A 92 -14.92 -3.44 6.71
C GLU A 92 -14.17 -4.55 5.97
N GLU A 93 -14.77 -5.75 5.90
CA GLU A 93 -14.29 -6.84 5.07
C GLU A 93 -14.63 -6.56 3.60
N ILE A 94 -13.60 -6.51 2.76
CA ILE A 94 -13.72 -6.22 1.33
C ILE A 94 -12.94 -7.26 0.55
N ASN A 95 -13.61 -7.92 -0.38
CA ASN A 95 -12.95 -8.93 -1.21
C ASN A 95 -11.97 -8.27 -2.19
N ALA A 96 -10.69 -8.64 -2.09
CA ALA A 96 -9.61 -8.18 -2.95
C ALA A 96 -8.52 -9.26 -3.06
N ASP A 97 -7.77 -9.21 -4.16
CA ASP A 97 -6.65 -10.12 -4.43
C ASP A 97 -5.36 -9.65 -3.74
N PHE A 98 -5.29 -8.35 -3.47
CA PHE A 98 -4.14 -7.70 -2.86
C PHE A 98 -4.60 -6.60 -1.89
N LEU A 99 -3.99 -6.54 -0.71
CA LEU A 99 -4.18 -5.47 0.26
C LEU A 99 -2.94 -4.57 0.32
N LYS A 100 -3.13 -3.25 0.26
CA LYS A 100 -2.19 -2.27 0.79
C LYS A 100 -2.87 -1.56 1.96
N ILE A 101 -2.25 -1.57 3.12
CA ILE A 101 -2.68 -0.79 4.28
C ILE A 101 -1.50 -0.01 4.83
N ASP A 102 -1.69 1.31 4.90
CA ASP A 102 -0.73 2.30 5.35
C ASP A 102 -1.51 3.58 5.65
N CYS A 103 -1.89 3.76 6.89
CA CYS A 103 -2.91 4.73 7.26
C CYS A 103 -2.74 5.34 8.67
N GLU A 104 -1.52 5.31 9.18
CA GLU A 104 -1.14 6.00 10.41
C GLU A 104 -2.01 5.61 11.63
N GLY A 105 -2.24 4.29 11.81
CA GLY A 105 -2.93 3.73 12.98
C GLY A 105 -4.24 2.99 12.68
N CYS A 106 -4.82 3.11 11.49
CA CYS A 106 -6.03 2.34 11.18
C CYS A 106 -5.75 0.85 10.93
N GLU A 107 -4.50 0.47 10.73
CA GLU A 107 -4.05 -0.92 10.67
C GLU A 107 -4.42 -1.70 11.94
N TYR A 108 -4.59 -1.02 13.08
CA TYR A 108 -4.98 -1.63 14.35
C TYR A 108 -6.50 -1.79 14.54
N TYR A 109 -7.34 -1.40 13.56
CA TYR A 109 -8.80 -1.58 13.64
C TYR A 109 -9.24 -3.04 13.54
N ARG A 110 -8.38 -3.92 13.03
CA ARG A 110 -8.61 -5.37 12.99
C ARG A 110 -7.38 -6.12 13.48
N PRO A 111 -7.51 -7.26 14.16
CA PRO A 111 -6.35 -8.08 14.52
C PRO A 111 -5.53 -8.44 13.28
N ILE A 112 -4.21 -8.54 13.41
CA ILE A 112 -3.30 -8.82 12.28
C ILE A 112 -3.69 -10.10 11.52
N ASN A 113 -4.15 -11.13 12.21
CA ASN A 113 -4.62 -12.37 11.59
C ASN A 113 -5.84 -12.17 10.67
N PHE A 114 -6.63 -11.11 10.85
CA PHE A 114 -7.70 -10.77 9.92
C PHE A 114 -7.12 -10.49 8.52
N TYR A 115 -6.06 -9.69 8.43
CA TYR A 115 -5.42 -9.37 7.15
C TYR A 115 -4.80 -10.60 6.51
N LEU A 116 -4.02 -11.36 7.26
CA LEU A 116 -3.30 -12.54 6.78
C LEU A 116 -4.24 -13.68 6.34
N ASN A 117 -5.44 -13.76 6.91
CA ASN A 117 -6.42 -14.77 6.57
C ASN A 117 -7.35 -14.38 5.42
N ASN A 118 -7.62 -13.08 5.22
CA ASN A 118 -8.57 -12.63 4.21
C ASN A 118 -7.92 -12.22 2.89
N TYR A 119 -6.63 -11.84 2.90
CA TYR A 119 -5.95 -11.40 1.69
C TYR A 119 -4.82 -12.38 1.32
N PRO A 120 -4.77 -12.88 0.06
CA PRO A 120 -3.71 -13.79 -0.38
C PRO A 120 -2.34 -13.11 -0.46
N GLU A 121 -2.32 -11.82 -0.77
CA GLU A 121 -1.13 -10.99 -0.77
C GLU A 121 -1.41 -9.64 -0.09
N ALA A 122 -0.42 -9.11 0.62
CA ALA A 122 -0.56 -7.82 1.27
C ALA A 122 0.78 -7.07 1.43
N ILE A 123 0.71 -5.75 1.36
CA ILE A 123 1.70 -4.83 1.92
C ILE A 123 1.05 -4.17 3.13
N ILE A 124 1.67 -4.36 4.28
CA ILE A 124 1.15 -3.90 5.57
C ILE A 124 2.18 -3.00 6.22
N ALA A 125 1.90 -1.71 6.28
CA ALA A 125 2.62 -0.77 7.13
C ALA A 125 2.04 -0.86 8.54
N ILE A 126 2.91 -0.99 9.54
CA ILE A 126 2.57 -0.89 10.95
C ILE A 126 3.38 0.24 11.57
N HIS A 127 2.73 1.07 12.36
CA HIS A 127 3.33 2.24 12.98
C HIS A 127 3.49 2.03 14.48
N ASP A 128 4.73 2.19 14.99
CA ASP A 128 4.98 2.21 16.42
C ASP A 128 4.47 3.54 17.01
N LEU A 129 3.25 3.50 17.49
CA LEU A 129 2.57 4.63 18.13
C LEU A 129 2.68 4.56 19.67
N GLY A 130 3.54 3.69 20.19
CA GLY A 130 3.67 3.42 21.63
C GLY A 130 2.54 2.56 22.19
N ASN A 131 1.85 1.82 21.34
CA ASN A 131 0.75 0.91 21.69
C ASN A 131 1.22 -0.54 21.79
N GLU A 132 0.55 -1.34 22.61
CA GLU A 132 0.92 -2.75 22.83
C GLU A 132 0.68 -3.61 21.57
N GLU A 133 -0.30 -3.25 20.75
CA GLU A 133 -0.66 -3.96 19.52
C GLU A 133 0.50 -3.96 18.50
N PHE A 134 1.36 -2.95 18.50
CA PHE A 134 2.52 -2.90 17.61
C PHE A 134 3.40 -4.14 17.75
N HIS A 135 3.75 -4.50 18.98
CA HIS A 135 4.61 -5.67 19.23
C HIS A 135 3.94 -6.98 18.84
N GLU A 136 2.64 -7.13 19.11
CA GLU A 136 1.87 -8.30 18.70
C GLU A 136 1.85 -8.44 17.17
N TYR A 137 1.63 -7.33 16.46
CA TYR A 137 1.58 -7.30 14.99
C TYR A 137 2.94 -7.62 14.38
N PHE A 138 3.98 -6.96 14.85
CA PHE A 138 5.36 -7.20 14.40
C PHE A 138 5.75 -8.68 14.57
N ASP A 139 5.54 -9.21 15.77
CA ASP A 139 5.85 -10.61 16.10
C ASP A 139 5.04 -11.59 15.25
N THR A 140 3.76 -11.31 15.04
CA THR A 140 2.89 -12.20 14.25
C THR A 140 3.29 -12.18 12.79
N LEU A 141 3.53 -11.02 12.20
CA LEU A 141 4.02 -10.89 10.81
C LEU A 141 5.32 -11.66 10.62
N TRP A 142 6.28 -11.47 11.54
CA TRP A 142 7.56 -12.16 11.51
C TRP A 142 7.40 -13.70 11.61
N LYS A 143 6.65 -14.18 12.60
CA LYS A 143 6.39 -15.62 12.82
C LYS A 143 5.63 -16.28 11.66
N ARG A 144 4.80 -15.51 10.95
CA ARG A 144 4.07 -15.96 9.77
C ARG A 144 4.88 -15.88 8.47
N GLY A 145 6.15 -15.45 8.54
CA GLY A 145 7.04 -15.39 7.38
C GLY A 145 6.82 -14.20 6.46
N ALA A 146 6.20 -13.12 6.96
CA ALA A 146 6.15 -11.87 6.21
C ALA A 146 7.56 -11.25 6.14
N ASN A 147 7.89 -10.68 4.98
CA ASN A 147 9.19 -10.06 4.76
C ASN A 147 9.13 -8.57 5.13
N LEU A 148 10.00 -8.11 6.02
CA LEU A 148 10.21 -6.69 6.26
C LEU A 148 10.90 -6.10 5.02
N ILE A 149 10.22 -5.20 4.30
CA ILE A 149 10.67 -4.65 3.02
C ILE A 149 11.10 -3.19 3.11
N TYR A 150 10.67 -2.48 4.14
CA TYR A 150 11.04 -1.10 4.40
C TYR A 150 10.90 -0.76 5.89
N HIS A 151 11.75 0.14 6.38
CA HIS A 151 11.67 0.69 7.73
C HIS A 151 12.18 2.13 7.74
N ASN A 152 11.42 3.02 8.34
CA ASN A 152 11.80 4.41 8.54
C ASN A 152 11.16 5.00 9.80
N GLY A 153 11.99 5.37 10.79
CA GLY A 153 11.50 5.90 12.06
C GLY A 153 10.63 4.91 12.81
N ASN A 154 9.35 5.22 12.95
CA ASN A 154 8.36 4.39 13.63
C ASN A 154 7.52 3.53 12.67
N GLU A 155 7.78 3.58 11.38
CA GLU A 155 7.08 2.84 10.34
C GLU A 155 7.85 1.58 9.95
N TYR A 156 7.15 0.43 9.89
CA TYR A 156 7.66 -0.87 9.45
C TYR A 156 6.73 -1.45 8.40
N VAL A 157 7.21 -1.66 7.18
CA VAL A 157 6.41 -2.17 6.07
C VAL A 157 6.77 -3.61 5.77
N PHE A 158 5.76 -4.48 5.81
CA PHE A 158 5.89 -5.90 5.55
C PHE A 158 5.19 -6.28 4.25
N TYR A 159 5.82 -7.18 3.50
CA TYR A 159 5.16 -7.89 2.41
C TYR A 159 4.78 -9.30 2.87
N TRP A 160 3.53 -9.67 2.64
CA TRP A 160 2.96 -10.96 2.92
C TRP A 160 2.46 -11.62 1.63
N ASN A 161 2.75 -12.91 1.46
CA ASN A 161 2.18 -13.74 0.41
C ASN A 161 1.89 -15.13 0.98
N ARG A 162 0.61 -15.53 0.96
CA ARG A 162 0.14 -16.81 1.52
C ARG A 162 0.79 -18.01 0.83
N GLY A 163 1.08 -17.92 -0.48
CA GLY A 163 1.75 -18.96 -1.26
C GLY A 163 3.26 -19.01 -1.10
N GLY A 164 3.88 -17.99 -0.51
CA GLY A 164 5.32 -17.84 -0.40
C GLY A 164 5.99 -18.54 0.78
N MET A 165 5.23 -19.30 1.59
CA MET A 165 5.77 -20.08 2.70
C MET A 165 6.42 -21.41 2.30
N LEU A 166 6.59 -21.67 1.04
CA LEU A 166 7.20 -22.90 0.55
C LEU A 166 8.22 -22.56 -0.52
N ASN A 167 9.46 -22.36 -0.13
CA ASN A 167 10.67 -22.80 -0.85
C ASN A 167 11.91 -22.25 -0.15
N ASP A 168 12.33 -22.99 0.86
CA ASP A 168 13.74 -23.15 1.15
C ASP A 168 14.28 -24.31 0.32
#